data_fe466c34d9bf07c50e71ec40003be47d
#
_entry.id   fe466c34d9bf07c50e71ec40003be47d
#
_cell.length_a   1.000
_cell.length_b   1.000
_cell.length_c   1.000
_cell.angle_alpha   90.00
_cell.angle_beta   90.00
_cell.angle_gamma   90.00
#
_symmetry.space_group_name_H-M   'P 1'
#
loop_
_entity.id
_entity.type
_entity.pdbx_description
1 polymer ?
#
loop_
_entity_poly.entity_id
_entity_poly.type
_entity_poly.pdbx_seq_one_letter_code
_entity_poly.pdbx_strand_id
1 'polypeptide(L)'
;MKRLLLFIALIVVIAVTVFYFRIPQKETYSYKAVFHCTNNAAIRLLHDSTQWKNWWVGTQEQAAVYSFNNRSYYFQQMILPGIETKTTAGTDSVTAFFQVFPYNVDSAYFEWSYVFAYSSNPVTKVKQYLQLRSLKKDFKQFLAAVKPFFEDENNTYGMKVETQRVKDSTLISLKKTFDHYPTTEDVYSLVTAVKNYLQEKGGEETNAPMLNILPSINNQYEVMIGIPTKTDVEEQEPFKRKKMILGYILVGDVQGGMATVAAAEKRMADYAFDHQKTAPAIPFQSLITDRMQEKDTSKWITRIYYPVLY
;
A
#
# COMPACT_ATOMS: atom_id res chain seq x y z
N MET A 1 -3.64 63.64 -25.21
CA MET A 1 -3.20 62.27 -25.39
C MET A 1 -1.80 62.01 -24.80
N LYS A 2 -0.73 62.69 -25.19
CA LYS A 2 0.67 62.41 -24.68
C LYS A 2 0.79 62.45 -23.15
N ARG A 3 0.20 63.48 -22.46
CA ARG A 3 0.24 63.61 -20.98
C ARG A 3 -0.51 62.47 -20.27
N LEU A 4 -1.63 61.98 -20.82
CA LEU A 4 -2.37 60.82 -20.27
C LEU A 4 -1.55 59.55 -20.39
N LEU A 5 -0.87 59.30 -21.53
CA LEU A 5 0.00 58.14 -21.73
C LEU A 5 1.20 58.17 -20.77
N LEU A 6 1.82 59.35 -20.53
CA LEU A 6 2.90 59.50 -19.57
C LEU A 6 2.46 59.20 -18.12
N PHE A 7 1.24 59.63 -17.75
CA PHE A 7 0.67 59.35 -16.43
C PHE A 7 0.38 57.86 -16.23
N ILE A 8 -0.19 57.19 -17.24
CA ILE A 8 -0.43 55.72 -17.23
C ILE A 8 0.92 54.98 -17.12
N ALA A 9 1.93 55.37 -17.90
CA ALA A 9 3.27 54.75 -17.83
C ALA A 9 3.91 54.93 -16.43
N LEU A 10 3.77 56.08 -15.81
CA LEU A 10 4.27 56.31 -14.45
C LEU A 10 3.57 55.42 -13.43
N ILE A 11 2.24 55.28 -13.50
CA ILE A 11 1.48 54.39 -12.62
C ILE A 11 1.95 52.91 -12.78
N VAL A 12 2.16 52.48 -14.01
CA VAL A 12 2.64 51.09 -14.29
C VAL A 12 4.05 50.90 -13.69
N VAL A 13 4.95 51.86 -13.86
CA VAL A 13 6.31 51.78 -13.26
C VAL A 13 6.24 51.72 -11.73
N ILE A 14 5.41 52.55 -11.10
CA ILE A 14 5.24 52.53 -9.64
C ILE A 14 4.65 51.19 -9.20
N ALA A 15 3.62 50.69 -9.89
CA ALA A 15 3.02 49.40 -9.57
C ALA A 15 4.01 48.26 -9.69
N VAL A 16 4.80 48.18 -10.75
CA VAL A 16 5.83 47.18 -10.96
C VAL A 16 6.91 47.27 -9.87
N THR A 17 7.33 48.49 -9.53
CA THR A 17 8.35 48.74 -8.47
C THR A 17 7.84 48.27 -7.11
N VAL A 18 6.63 48.65 -6.72
CA VAL A 18 5.99 48.18 -5.47
C VAL A 18 5.86 46.68 -5.46
N PHE A 19 5.40 46.07 -6.55
CA PHE A 19 5.24 44.62 -6.69
C PHE A 19 6.61 43.90 -6.58
N TYR A 20 7.67 44.45 -7.22
CA TYR A 20 9.01 43.90 -7.14
C TYR A 20 9.54 43.81 -5.70
N PHE A 21 9.35 44.88 -4.91
CA PHE A 21 9.79 44.89 -3.51
C PHE A 21 8.95 44.03 -2.59
N ARG A 22 7.71 43.67 -3.00
CA ARG A 22 6.85 42.71 -2.29
C ARG A 22 7.27 41.27 -2.50
N ILE A 23 7.97 40.93 -3.58
CA ILE A 23 8.44 39.58 -3.84
C ILE A 23 9.73 39.35 -3.02
N PRO A 24 9.80 38.33 -2.15
CA PRO A 24 11.00 38.05 -1.35
C PRO A 24 12.18 37.67 -2.25
N GLN A 25 13.40 37.73 -1.73
CA GLN A 25 14.58 37.24 -2.44
C GLN A 25 14.66 35.72 -2.44
N LYS A 26 14.13 35.05 -1.39
CA LYS A 26 14.06 33.60 -1.22
C LYS A 26 12.69 33.24 -0.72
N GLU A 27 12.12 32.20 -1.28
CA GLU A 27 10.84 31.67 -0.88
C GLU A 27 11.00 30.21 -0.45
N THR A 28 10.45 29.88 0.70
CA THR A 28 10.25 28.51 1.14
C THR A 28 8.74 28.23 1.12
N TYR A 29 8.35 27.19 0.43
CA TYR A 29 6.95 26.77 0.35
C TYR A 29 6.81 25.32 0.78
N SER A 30 5.76 25.04 1.53
CA SER A 30 5.33 23.71 1.91
C SER A 30 3.82 23.66 1.88
N TYR A 31 3.28 22.57 1.34
CA TYR A 31 1.87 22.25 1.41
C TYR A 31 1.69 20.82 1.90
N LYS A 32 0.86 20.65 2.92
CA LYS A 32 0.62 19.39 3.62
C LYS A 32 -0.85 18.98 3.50
N ALA A 33 -1.07 17.67 3.34
CA ALA A 33 -2.40 17.09 3.40
C ALA A 33 -2.35 15.77 4.17
N VAL A 34 -3.34 15.52 5.02
CA VAL A 34 -3.45 14.28 5.81
C VAL A 34 -4.18 13.22 4.98
N PHE A 35 -3.59 12.03 4.91
CA PHE A 35 -4.15 10.86 4.26
C PHE A 35 -4.37 9.76 5.31
N HIS A 36 -5.46 9.02 5.19
CA HIS A 36 -5.72 7.80 5.96
C HIS A 36 -4.93 6.62 5.36
N CYS A 37 -3.63 6.68 5.54
CA CYS A 37 -2.69 5.68 5.10
C CYS A 37 -1.53 5.69 6.09
N THR A 38 -1.05 4.53 6.51
CA THR A 38 0.08 4.45 7.43
C THR A 38 1.35 5.02 6.79
N ASN A 39 2.20 5.63 7.60
CA ASN A 39 3.46 6.20 7.12
C ASN A 39 4.33 5.16 6.40
N ASN A 40 4.41 3.94 6.93
CA ASN A 40 5.25 2.89 6.35
C ASN A 40 4.73 2.41 4.99
N ALA A 41 3.40 2.23 4.84
CA ALA A 41 2.79 1.87 3.55
C ALA A 41 3.08 2.94 2.49
N ALA A 42 2.92 4.21 2.84
CA ALA A 42 3.20 5.31 1.94
C ALA A 42 4.67 5.35 1.51
N ILE A 43 5.61 5.20 2.44
CA ILE A 43 7.05 5.17 2.14
C ILE A 43 7.40 3.98 1.24
N ARG A 44 6.85 2.79 1.48
CA ARG A 44 7.06 1.61 0.61
C ARG A 44 6.66 1.91 -0.83
N LEU A 45 5.48 2.52 -1.04
CA LEU A 45 5.01 2.89 -2.39
C LEU A 45 5.86 3.99 -3.04
N LEU A 46 6.32 4.97 -2.27
CA LEU A 46 7.19 6.02 -2.80
C LEU A 46 8.58 5.49 -3.18
N HIS A 47 9.11 4.53 -2.42
CA HIS A 47 10.43 3.96 -2.65
C HIS A 47 10.43 2.78 -3.65
N ASP A 48 9.27 2.35 -4.13
CA ASP A 48 9.17 1.38 -5.22
C ASP A 48 8.93 2.09 -6.55
N SER A 49 10.02 2.31 -7.32
CA SER A 49 9.93 2.98 -8.61
C SER A 49 9.04 2.27 -9.63
N THR A 50 8.80 0.96 -9.47
CA THR A 50 7.89 0.20 -10.33
C THR A 50 6.43 0.56 -10.10
N GLN A 51 6.11 1.09 -8.92
CA GLN A 51 4.77 1.50 -8.53
C GLN A 51 4.45 2.97 -8.89
N TRP A 52 5.42 3.79 -9.20
CA TRP A 52 5.20 5.22 -9.45
C TRP A 52 4.16 5.50 -10.52
N LYS A 53 4.14 4.72 -11.60
CA LYS A 53 3.14 4.81 -12.67
C LYS A 53 1.70 4.54 -12.19
N ASN A 54 1.53 3.81 -11.08
CA ASN A 54 0.21 3.42 -10.57
C ASN A 54 -0.41 4.53 -9.71
N TRP A 55 0.41 5.27 -8.95
CA TRP A 55 -0.09 6.33 -8.08
C TRP A 55 0.10 7.75 -8.64
N TRP A 56 0.95 7.92 -9.65
CA TRP A 56 1.10 9.24 -10.27
C TRP A 56 -0.19 9.64 -11.01
N VAL A 57 -0.70 10.83 -10.73
CA VAL A 57 -2.02 11.29 -11.21
C VAL A 57 -1.98 11.80 -12.66
N GLY A 58 -0.80 12.01 -13.22
CA GLY A 58 -0.63 12.45 -14.60
C GLY A 58 -0.21 11.31 -15.53
N THR A 59 0.57 11.62 -16.54
CA THR A 59 1.09 10.65 -17.50
C THR A 59 2.59 10.42 -17.30
N GLN A 60 3.04 9.19 -17.50
CA GLN A 60 4.45 8.87 -17.60
C GLN A 60 4.93 9.19 -19.02
N GLU A 61 5.89 10.11 -19.15
CA GLU A 61 6.49 10.48 -20.45
C GLU A 61 7.67 9.58 -20.79
N GLN A 62 8.51 9.30 -19.81
CA GLN A 62 9.69 8.43 -19.89
C GLN A 62 9.96 7.76 -18.55
N ALA A 63 10.94 6.88 -18.47
CA ALA A 63 11.41 6.36 -17.19
C ALA A 63 11.80 7.52 -16.27
N ALA A 64 11.23 7.56 -15.06
CA ALA A 64 11.43 8.61 -14.07
C ALA A 64 11.00 10.05 -14.48
N VAL A 65 10.26 10.21 -15.58
CA VAL A 65 9.71 11.49 -16.03
C VAL A 65 8.19 11.38 -16.12
N TYR A 66 7.52 12.23 -15.39
CA TYR A 66 6.07 12.23 -15.28
C TYR A 66 5.53 13.64 -15.51
N SER A 67 4.35 13.78 -16.09
CA SER A 67 3.68 15.07 -16.29
C SER A 67 2.41 15.19 -15.46
N PHE A 68 2.13 16.42 -15.05
CA PHE A 68 0.88 16.82 -14.40
C PHE A 68 0.63 18.30 -14.67
N ASN A 69 -0.59 18.66 -15.09
CA ASN A 69 -1.01 20.04 -15.43
C ASN A 69 -0.05 20.74 -16.42
N ASN A 70 0.34 20.04 -17.49
CA ASN A 70 1.29 20.51 -18.51
C ASN A 70 2.68 20.87 -17.96
N ARG A 71 3.08 20.24 -16.89
CA ARG A 71 4.41 20.40 -16.27
C ARG A 71 5.05 19.05 -16.10
N SER A 72 6.34 18.92 -16.49
CA SER A 72 7.12 17.71 -16.30
C SER A 72 7.81 17.70 -14.94
N TYR A 73 7.83 16.55 -14.32
CA TYR A 73 8.48 16.25 -13.04
C TYR A 73 9.50 15.13 -13.27
N TYR A 74 10.75 15.43 -12.97
CA TYR A 74 11.88 14.50 -13.13
C TYR A 74 12.24 13.95 -11.75
N PHE A 75 12.02 12.68 -11.51
CA PHE A 75 12.46 12.04 -10.27
C PHE A 75 13.97 11.92 -10.26
N GLN A 76 14.61 12.51 -9.25
CA GLN A 76 16.06 12.59 -9.15
C GLN A 76 16.62 11.46 -8.29
N GLN A 77 16.14 11.35 -7.07
CA GLN A 77 16.59 10.35 -6.12
C GLN A 77 15.53 10.06 -5.04
N MET A 78 15.63 8.88 -4.46
CA MET A 78 14.91 8.53 -3.24
C MET A 78 15.62 9.17 -2.06
N ILE A 79 14.87 9.80 -1.18
CA ILE A 79 15.33 10.38 0.08
C ILE A 79 14.44 9.85 1.21
N LEU A 80 14.94 9.82 2.43
CA LEU A 80 14.07 9.53 3.58
C LEU A 80 13.58 10.84 4.18
N PRO A 81 12.25 11.03 4.29
CA PRO A 81 11.16 10.06 4.05
C PRO A 81 10.37 10.34 2.74
N GLY A 82 10.97 10.27 1.56
CA GLY A 82 10.24 10.52 0.32
C GLY A 82 11.10 10.50 -0.94
N ILE A 83 10.81 11.40 -1.87
CA ILE A 83 11.50 11.52 -3.14
C ILE A 83 11.84 12.98 -3.45
N GLU A 84 13.00 13.18 -4.06
CA GLU A 84 13.39 14.45 -4.65
C GLU A 84 12.98 14.49 -6.12
N THR A 85 12.34 15.57 -6.51
CA THR A 85 11.94 15.81 -7.89
C THR A 85 12.49 17.14 -8.38
N LYS A 86 12.73 17.23 -9.69
CA LYS A 86 13.04 18.48 -10.37
C LYS A 86 11.89 18.80 -11.31
N THR A 87 11.40 20.03 -11.27
CA THR A 87 10.35 20.50 -12.19
C THR A 87 10.71 21.84 -12.77
N THR A 88 9.99 22.26 -13.81
CA THR A 88 10.23 23.55 -14.45
C THR A 88 9.28 24.62 -13.94
N ALA A 89 9.80 25.81 -13.72
CA ALA A 89 9.03 27.03 -13.52
C ALA A 89 9.42 27.99 -14.66
N GLY A 90 8.84 27.76 -15.84
CA GLY A 90 9.21 28.43 -17.09
C GLY A 90 10.57 28.01 -17.60
N THR A 91 11.54 28.93 -17.65
CA THR A 91 12.94 28.65 -18.03
C THR A 91 13.79 28.14 -16.89
N ASP A 92 13.32 28.28 -15.64
CA ASP A 92 14.05 27.89 -14.45
C ASP A 92 13.64 26.50 -13.98
N SER A 93 14.56 25.82 -13.31
CA SER A 93 14.29 24.55 -12.66
C SER A 93 14.09 24.74 -11.16
N VAL A 94 13.16 24.00 -10.59
CA VAL A 94 12.85 23.98 -9.16
C VAL A 94 13.05 22.57 -8.63
N THR A 95 13.91 22.41 -7.65
CA THR A 95 14.01 21.18 -6.88
C THR A 95 12.90 21.19 -5.83
N ALA A 96 12.09 20.15 -5.83
CA ALA A 96 10.97 19.98 -4.93
C ALA A 96 11.03 18.62 -4.26
N PHE A 97 10.52 18.54 -3.04
CA PHE A 97 10.55 17.35 -2.20
C PHE A 97 9.13 16.88 -1.98
N PHE A 98 8.85 15.64 -2.32
CA PHE A 98 7.61 14.96 -2.01
C PHE A 98 7.88 13.98 -0.89
N GLN A 99 7.40 14.28 0.31
CA GLN A 99 7.75 13.58 1.55
C GLN A 99 6.51 13.16 2.31
N VAL A 100 6.67 12.11 3.14
CA VAL A 100 5.61 11.58 3.99
C VAL A 100 6.12 11.51 5.42
N PHE A 101 5.29 11.96 6.34
CA PHE A 101 5.62 11.96 7.77
C PHE A 101 4.47 11.39 8.59
N PRO A 102 4.74 10.72 9.71
CA PRO A 102 3.69 10.17 10.54
C PRO A 102 2.82 11.28 11.13
N TYR A 103 1.50 11.07 11.11
CA TYR A 103 0.53 11.91 11.79
C TYR A 103 -0.03 11.22 13.02
N ASN A 104 -0.47 9.97 12.85
CA ASN A 104 -0.83 9.01 13.91
C ASN A 104 -0.58 7.59 13.40
N VAL A 105 -1.07 6.56 14.10
CA VAL A 105 -0.87 5.15 13.72
C VAL A 105 -1.42 4.85 12.33
N ASP A 106 -2.64 5.34 12.04
CA ASP A 106 -3.40 5.00 10.82
C ASP A 106 -3.39 6.12 9.77
N SER A 107 -2.60 7.19 9.99
CA SER A 107 -2.57 8.34 9.09
C SER A 107 -1.20 8.95 8.99
N ALA A 108 -0.89 9.47 7.81
CA ALA A 108 0.31 10.23 7.53
C ALA A 108 -0.04 11.57 6.87
N TYR A 109 0.81 12.56 6.99
CA TYR A 109 0.71 13.74 6.15
C TYR A 109 1.75 13.69 5.04
N PHE A 110 1.27 13.99 3.85
CA PHE A 110 2.07 14.13 2.65
C PHE A 110 2.40 15.58 2.45
N GLU A 111 3.64 15.86 2.12
CA GLU A 111 4.17 17.20 1.97
C GLU A 111 4.84 17.37 0.62
N TRP A 112 4.44 18.41 -0.12
CA TRP A 112 5.22 18.97 -1.22
C TRP A 112 5.88 20.26 -0.76
N SER A 113 7.19 20.32 -0.91
CA SER A 113 7.95 21.51 -0.51
C SER A 113 9.03 21.86 -1.52
N TYR A 114 9.41 23.13 -1.53
CA TYR A 114 10.57 23.63 -2.27
C TYR A 114 11.17 24.86 -1.59
N VAL A 115 12.42 25.12 -1.95
CA VAL A 115 13.10 26.38 -1.64
C VAL A 115 13.57 26.99 -2.96
N PHE A 116 13.27 28.25 -3.19
CA PHE A 116 13.60 28.93 -4.43
C PHE A 116 14.19 30.31 -4.15
N ALA A 117 15.30 30.63 -4.83
CA ALA A 117 15.91 31.97 -4.82
C ALA A 117 15.54 32.72 -6.10
N TYR A 118 14.91 33.86 -5.95
CA TYR A 118 14.49 34.69 -7.06
C TYR A 118 15.65 35.44 -7.70
N SER A 119 15.55 35.69 -9.00
CA SER A 119 16.48 36.53 -9.74
C SER A 119 16.45 37.96 -9.24
N SER A 120 17.62 38.65 -9.30
CA SER A 120 17.70 40.10 -9.04
C SER A 120 17.11 40.94 -10.17
N ASN A 121 16.96 40.37 -11.39
CA ASN A 121 16.35 41.08 -12.51
C ASN A 121 14.85 41.26 -12.29
N PRO A 122 14.29 42.48 -12.30
CA PRO A 122 12.89 42.74 -11.99
C PRO A 122 11.90 41.99 -12.87
N VAL A 123 12.15 41.90 -14.18
CA VAL A 123 11.27 41.24 -15.12
C VAL A 123 11.26 39.71 -14.90
N THR A 124 12.45 39.13 -14.74
CA THR A 124 12.63 37.72 -14.46
C THR A 124 11.98 37.35 -13.12
N LYS A 125 12.18 38.17 -12.08
CA LYS A 125 11.63 37.96 -10.73
C LYS A 125 10.11 37.90 -10.75
N VAL A 126 9.45 38.82 -11.43
CA VAL A 126 7.99 38.82 -11.58
C VAL A 126 7.52 37.59 -12.33
N LYS A 127 8.20 37.20 -13.42
CA LYS A 127 7.89 35.99 -14.20
C LYS A 127 8.00 34.74 -13.34
N GLN A 128 9.11 34.60 -12.61
CA GLN A 128 9.33 33.48 -11.67
C GLN A 128 8.25 33.40 -10.60
N TYR A 129 7.85 34.54 -10.02
CA TYR A 129 6.78 34.59 -9.01
C TYR A 129 5.44 34.07 -9.55
N LEU A 130 5.05 34.46 -10.75
CA LEU A 130 3.81 33.98 -11.38
C LEU A 130 3.86 32.48 -11.65
N GLN A 131 5.01 31.98 -12.09
CA GLN A 131 5.21 30.56 -12.37
C GLN A 131 5.20 29.71 -11.11
N LEU A 132 5.83 30.19 -10.01
CA LEU A 132 5.78 29.50 -8.71
C LEU A 132 4.37 29.52 -8.11
N ARG A 133 3.60 30.58 -8.35
CA ARG A 133 2.19 30.61 -7.95
C ARG A 133 1.38 29.50 -8.64
N SER A 134 1.65 29.23 -9.91
CA SER A 134 1.07 28.09 -10.61
C SER A 134 1.54 26.76 -10.02
N LEU A 135 2.84 26.60 -9.75
CA LEU A 135 3.40 25.40 -9.14
C LEU A 135 2.77 25.08 -7.77
N LYS A 136 2.55 26.11 -6.92
CA LYS A 136 1.83 25.94 -5.64
C LYS A 136 0.41 25.37 -5.83
N LYS A 137 -0.29 25.81 -6.90
CA LYS A 137 -1.61 25.29 -7.24
C LYS A 137 -1.53 23.84 -7.69
N ASP A 138 -0.51 23.51 -8.50
CA ASP A 138 -0.28 22.14 -8.97
C ASP A 138 -0.05 21.19 -7.79
N PHE A 139 0.78 21.55 -6.80
CA PHE A 139 1.02 20.73 -5.61
C PHE A 139 -0.26 20.45 -4.81
N LYS A 140 -1.12 21.46 -4.62
CA LYS A 140 -2.41 21.29 -3.93
C LYS A 140 -3.33 20.34 -4.69
N GLN A 141 -3.43 20.52 -6.00
CA GLN A 141 -4.28 19.70 -6.86
C GLN A 141 -3.76 18.26 -6.94
N PHE A 142 -2.43 18.10 -7.03
CA PHE A 142 -1.80 16.79 -7.04
C PHE A 142 -2.11 16.00 -5.76
N LEU A 143 -1.88 16.60 -4.57
CA LEU A 143 -2.16 15.93 -3.30
C LEU A 143 -3.64 15.56 -3.16
N ALA A 144 -4.55 16.44 -3.61
CA ALA A 144 -5.98 16.13 -3.59
C ALA A 144 -6.33 14.97 -4.52
N ALA A 145 -5.69 14.88 -5.68
CA ALA A 145 -5.98 13.86 -6.68
C ALA A 145 -5.33 12.50 -6.38
N VAL A 146 -4.15 12.47 -5.75
CA VAL A 146 -3.46 11.23 -5.39
C VAL A 146 -3.98 10.60 -4.09
N LYS A 147 -4.64 11.40 -3.24
CA LYS A 147 -5.14 10.96 -1.94
C LYS A 147 -5.98 9.67 -2.00
N PRO A 148 -6.99 9.51 -2.89
CA PRO A 148 -7.80 8.30 -2.94
C PRO A 148 -6.98 7.04 -3.23
N PHE A 149 -5.88 7.15 -3.98
CA PHE A 149 -5.01 6.01 -4.25
C PHE A 149 -4.35 5.47 -2.98
N PHE A 150 -3.77 6.36 -2.17
CA PHE A 150 -3.07 5.96 -0.94
C PHE A 150 -4.02 5.54 0.18
N GLU A 151 -5.28 6.00 0.16
CA GLU A 151 -6.30 5.63 1.13
C GLU A 151 -7.02 4.31 0.80
N ASP A 152 -6.77 3.73 -0.37
CA ASP A 152 -7.31 2.43 -0.75
C ASP A 152 -6.34 1.30 -0.34
N GLU A 153 -6.77 0.44 0.58
CA GLU A 153 -6.01 -0.71 1.04
C GLU A 153 -5.67 -1.70 -0.09
N ASN A 154 -6.50 -1.78 -1.14
CA ASN A 154 -6.19 -2.60 -2.31
C ASN A 154 -4.94 -2.11 -3.03
N ASN A 155 -4.69 -0.80 -3.05
CA ASN A 155 -3.48 -0.22 -3.65
C ASN A 155 -2.27 -0.36 -2.72
N THR A 156 -2.47 -0.21 -1.42
CA THR A 156 -1.38 -0.18 -0.42
C THR A 156 -0.95 -1.56 0.06
N TYR A 157 -1.91 -2.49 0.19
CA TYR A 157 -1.68 -3.85 0.69
C TYR A 157 -2.13 -4.95 -0.28
N GLY A 158 -2.74 -4.57 -1.43
CA GLY A 158 -3.19 -5.51 -2.46
C GLY A 158 -4.46 -6.28 -2.11
N MET A 159 -5.11 -5.94 -1.00
CA MET A 159 -6.38 -6.48 -0.55
C MET A 159 -7.01 -5.55 0.47
N LYS A 160 -8.33 -5.63 0.58
CA LYS A 160 -9.06 -5.02 1.70
C LYS A 160 -8.89 -5.89 2.93
N VAL A 161 -8.53 -5.28 4.06
CA VAL A 161 -8.33 -5.98 5.34
C VAL A 161 -9.45 -5.67 6.30
N GLU A 162 -10.09 -6.71 6.83
CA GLU A 162 -11.17 -6.58 7.82
C GLU A 162 -10.75 -7.20 9.14
N THR A 163 -11.12 -6.57 10.25
CA THR A 163 -10.95 -7.14 11.57
C THR A 163 -12.22 -7.89 11.97
N GLN A 164 -12.08 -9.16 12.32
CA GLN A 164 -13.18 -10.01 12.77
C GLN A 164 -12.86 -10.62 14.14
N ARG A 165 -13.89 -11.11 14.84
CA ARG A 165 -13.71 -11.95 16.04
C ARG A 165 -13.65 -13.40 15.62
N VAL A 166 -12.67 -14.13 16.15
CA VAL A 166 -12.60 -15.58 16.00
C VAL A 166 -13.81 -16.21 16.68
N LYS A 167 -14.57 -17.00 15.94
CA LYS A 167 -15.65 -17.83 16.50
C LYS A 167 -15.03 -19.05 17.14
N ASP A 168 -15.57 -19.47 18.29
CA ASP A 168 -15.19 -20.75 18.88
C ASP A 168 -15.49 -21.85 17.86
N SER A 169 -14.45 -22.44 17.30
CA SER A 169 -14.57 -23.54 16.35
C SER A 169 -13.53 -24.59 16.67
N THR A 170 -14.01 -25.83 16.75
CA THR A 170 -13.16 -27.02 16.77
C THR A 170 -12.78 -27.36 15.34
N LEU A 171 -11.58 -27.85 15.14
CA LEU A 171 -11.12 -28.35 13.84
C LEU A 171 -10.34 -29.65 14.02
N ILE A 172 -10.43 -30.50 13.01
CA ILE A 172 -9.57 -31.69 12.87
C ILE A 172 -8.40 -31.31 11.97
N SER A 173 -7.20 -31.61 12.42
CA SER A 173 -5.97 -31.25 11.71
C SER A 173 -5.09 -32.45 11.44
N LEU A 174 -4.38 -32.38 10.32
CA LEU A 174 -3.33 -33.31 9.92
C LEU A 174 -2.07 -32.53 9.59
N LYS A 175 -0.92 -33.02 10.08
CA LYS A 175 0.40 -32.48 9.81
C LYS A 175 1.23 -33.46 8.99
N LYS A 176 2.00 -32.95 8.02
CA LYS A 176 2.99 -33.71 7.27
C LYS A 176 4.17 -32.83 6.90
N THR A 177 5.36 -33.40 6.87
CA THR A 177 6.59 -32.72 6.43
C THR A 177 6.93 -33.18 5.02
N PHE A 178 7.33 -32.22 4.17
CA PHE A 178 7.79 -32.45 2.80
C PHE A 178 9.23 -31.92 2.65
N ASP A 179 10.01 -32.54 1.78
CA ASP A 179 11.37 -32.15 1.42
C ASP A 179 11.45 -31.11 0.29
N HIS A 180 10.28 -30.69 -0.20
CA HIS A 180 10.09 -29.68 -1.22
C HIS A 180 8.93 -28.76 -0.83
N TYR A 181 8.81 -27.62 -1.50
CA TYR A 181 7.64 -26.76 -1.32
C TYR A 181 6.38 -27.50 -1.80
N PRO A 182 5.35 -27.65 -0.96
CA PRO A 182 4.21 -28.51 -1.25
C PRO A 182 3.45 -28.05 -2.50
N THR A 183 3.18 -29.01 -3.37
CA THR A 183 2.36 -28.81 -4.56
C THR A 183 0.87 -28.74 -4.19
N THR A 184 0.02 -28.37 -5.16
CA THR A 184 -1.44 -28.42 -4.96
C THR A 184 -1.91 -29.85 -4.66
N GLU A 185 -1.34 -30.84 -5.33
CA GLU A 185 -1.63 -32.27 -5.14
C GLU A 185 -1.26 -32.73 -3.73
N ASP A 186 -0.09 -32.31 -3.22
CA ASP A 186 0.35 -32.61 -1.85
C ASP A 186 -0.64 -32.08 -0.83
N VAL A 187 -1.02 -30.80 -0.95
CA VAL A 187 -1.98 -30.13 -0.07
C VAL A 187 -3.34 -30.85 -0.10
N TYR A 188 -3.86 -31.13 -1.30
CA TYR A 188 -5.18 -31.77 -1.43
C TYR A 188 -5.19 -33.24 -1.06
N SER A 189 -4.05 -33.94 -1.10
CA SER A 189 -3.94 -35.28 -0.53
C SER A 189 -4.24 -35.27 0.97
N LEU A 190 -3.72 -34.26 1.69
CA LEU A 190 -3.98 -34.07 3.12
C LEU A 190 -5.41 -33.59 3.39
N VAL A 191 -5.94 -32.67 2.56
CA VAL A 191 -7.35 -32.23 2.65
C VAL A 191 -8.28 -33.44 2.52
N THR A 192 -8.07 -34.29 1.52
CA THR A 192 -8.87 -35.47 1.29
C THR A 192 -8.77 -36.46 2.47
N ALA A 193 -7.57 -36.65 3.03
CA ALA A 193 -7.41 -37.52 4.20
C ALA A 193 -8.20 -37.03 5.41
N VAL A 194 -8.18 -35.69 5.70
CA VAL A 194 -8.95 -35.12 6.81
C VAL A 194 -10.46 -35.19 6.54
N LYS A 195 -10.93 -34.97 5.29
CA LYS A 195 -12.33 -35.08 4.91
C LYS A 195 -12.86 -36.50 5.09
N ASN A 196 -12.10 -37.48 4.61
CA ASN A 196 -12.49 -38.92 4.77
C ASN A 196 -12.58 -39.29 6.26
N TYR A 197 -11.61 -38.86 7.07
CA TYR A 197 -11.63 -39.09 8.52
C TYR A 197 -12.86 -38.43 9.18
N LEU A 198 -13.18 -37.16 8.84
CA LEU A 198 -14.40 -36.52 9.32
C LEU A 198 -15.66 -37.30 8.94
N GLN A 199 -15.76 -37.74 7.69
CA GLN A 199 -16.89 -38.50 7.21
C GLN A 199 -17.05 -39.85 7.95
N GLU A 200 -15.96 -40.59 8.16
CA GLU A 200 -15.94 -41.85 8.92
C GLU A 200 -16.41 -41.68 10.36
N LYS A 201 -16.05 -40.55 10.99
CA LYS A 201 -16.43 -40.24 12.37
C LYS A 201 -17.74 -39.45 12.50
N GLY A 202 -18.49 -39.27 11.40
CA GLY A 202 -19.76 -38.52 11.40
C GLY A 202 -19.62 -37.04 11.64
N GLY A 203 -18.43 -36.47 11.35
CA GLY A 203 -18.14 -35.06 11.45
C GLY A 203 -18.72 -34.22 10.30
N GLU A 204 -19.23 -33.04 10.58
CA GLU A 204 -19.79 -32.11 9.60
C GLU A 204 -18.83 -30.92 9.39
N GLU A 205 -18.35 -30.79 8.15
CA GLU A 205 -17.51 -29.62 7.78
C GLU A 205 -18.32 -28.31 7.86
N THR A 206 -17.75 -27.24 8.42
CA THR A 206 -18.44 -25.96 8.58
C THR A 206 -17.87 -24.84 7.73
N ASN A 207 -16.62 -24.98 7.29
CA ASN A 207 -15.90 -24.00 6.50
C ASN A 207 -14.89 -24.67 5.57
N ALA A 208 -14.38 -23.90 4.60
CA ALA A 208 -13.32 -24.35 3.70
C ALA A 208 -12.07 -24.80 4.47
N PRO A 209 -11.27 -25.72 3.91
CA PRO A 209 -10.04 -26.19 4.51
C PRO A 209 -9.08 -25.06 4.82
N MET A 210 -8.45 -25.12 5.98
CA MET A 210 -7.40 -24.22 6.43
C MET A 210 -6.05 -24.84 6.15
N LEU A 211 -5.12 -24.02 5.65
CA LEU A 211 -3.75 -24.41 5.29
C LEU A 211 -2.76 -23.50 5.99
N ASN A 212 -1.74 -24.09 6.59
CA ASN A 212 -0.53 -23.40 7.03
C ASN A 212 0.69 -24.16 6.51
N ILE A 213 1.66 -23.43 5.94
CA ILE A 213 2.94 -23.98 5.46
C ILE A 213 4.05 -23.21 6.18
N LEU A 214 4.87 -23.95 6.91
CA LEU A 214 6.01 -23.38 7.62
C LEU A 214 7.30 -24.00 7.10
N PRO A 215 8.31 -23.17 6.78
CA PRO A 215 9.65 -23.71 6.55
C PRO A 215 10.17 -24.35 7.84
N SER A 216 10.76 -25.52 7.69
CA SER A 216 11.37 -26.30 8.77
C SER A 216 12.88 -26.41 8.57
N ILE A 217 13.56 -27.18 9.41
CA ILE A 217 14.98 -27.41 9.31
C ILE A 217 15.29 -28.19 8.02
N ASN A 218 16.51 -28.05 7.47
CA ASN A 218 17.01 -28.78 6.31
C ASN A 218 16.18 -28.61 5.01
N ASN A 219 15.70 -27.38 4.75
CA ASN A 219 14.89 -27.07 3.57
C ASN A 219 13.59 -27.89 3.46
N GLN A 220 13.09 -28.38 4.56
CA GLN A 220 11.81 -29.04 4.65
C GLN A 220 10.68 -28.06 4.90
N TYR A 221 9.45 -28.49 4.62
CA TYR A 221 8.23 -27.72 4.85
C TYR A 221 7.24 -28.51 5.66
N GLU A 222 6.84 -27.96 6.81
CA GLU A 222 5.74 -28.51 7.60
C GLU A 222 4.43 -27.96 7.07
N VAL A 223 3.57 -28.85 6.62
CA VAL A 223 2.23 -28.53 6.12
C VAL A 223 1.20 -28.98 7.13
N MET A 224 0.33 -28.09 7.54
CA MET A 224 -0.80 -28.40 8.39
C MET A 224 -2.11 -28.06 7.68
N ILE A 225 -2.97 -29.05 7.52
CA ILE A 225 -4.37 -28.87 7.11
C ILE A 225 -5.25 -28.94 8.34
N GLY A 226 -6.24 -28.05 8.43
CA GLY A 226 -7.29 -28.08 9.42
C GLY A 226 -8.65 -27.89 8.78
N ILE A 227 -9.63 -28.69 9.14
CA ILE A 227 -11.02 -28.54 8.67
C ILE A 227 -11.91 -28.29 9.87
N PRO A 228 -12.59 -27.10 9.92
CA PRO A 228 -13.52 -26.77 10.97
C PRO A 228 -14.74 -27.69 10.96
N THR A 229 -15.16 -28.11 12.15
CA THR A 229 -16.33 -29.02 12.33
C THR A 229 -17.19 -28.58 13.51
N LYS A 230 -18.51 -28.76 13.39
CA LYS A 230 -19.46 -28.57 14.50
C LYS A 230 -19.45 -29.71 15.49
N THR A 231 -19.14 -30.92 14.98
CA THR A 231 -19.22 -32.16 15.74
C THR A 231 -17.97 -32.33 16.59
N ASP A 232 -18.11 -32.81 17.80
CA ASP A 232 -16.97 -33.20 18.63
C ASP A 232 -16.46 -34.58 18.14
N VAL A 233 -15.56 -34.50 17.16
CA VAL A 233 -14.94 -35.67 16.54
C VAL A 233 -13.81 -36.18 17.42
N GLU A 234 -13.75 -37.50 17.70
CA GLU A 234 -12.71 -38.13 18.46
C GLU A 234 -11.35 -37.95 17.80
N GLU A 235 -10.30 -37.82 18.60
CA GLU A 235 -8.92 -37.71 18.15
C GLU A 235 -8.32 -39.12 17.98
N GLN A 236 -7.70 -39.37 16.82
CA GLN A 236 -7.00 -40.64 16.53
C GLN A 236 -5.80 -40.32 15.63
N GLU A 237 -4.61 -40.74 16.06
CA GLU A 237 -3.39 -40.53 15.24
C GLU A 237 -3.58 -40.99 13.79
N PRO A 238 -3.14 -40.20 12.78
CA PRO A 238 -2.35 -38.96 12.90
C PRO A 238 -3.21 -37.68 13.00
N PHE A 239 -4.52 -37.79 13.15
CA PHE A 239 -5.47 -36.69 13.19
C PHE A 239 -5.61 -36.12 14.58
N LYS A 240 -5.44 -34.79 14.72
CA LYS A 240 -5.48 -34.05 15.98
C LYS A 240 -6.65 -33.08 16.01
N ARG A 241 -7.37 -33.07 17.13
CA ARG A 241 -8.37 -32.07 17.41
C ARG A 241 -7.71 -30.79 17.92
N LYS A 242 -8.07 -29.66 17.35
CA LYS A 242 -7.60 -28.33 17.77
C LYS A 242 -8.76 -27.37 17.96
N LYS A 243 -8.56 -26.36 18.75
CA LYS A 243 -9.47 -25.23 18.92
C LYS A 243 -8.78 -23.96 18.43
N MET A 244 -9.57 -23.10 17.79
CA MET A 244 -9.11 -21.77 17.44
C MET A 244 -8.87 -20.94 18.71
N ILE A 245 -7.79 -20.16 18.69
CA ILE A 245 -7.52 -19.17 19.75
C ILE A 245 -8.54 -18.06 19.61
N LEU A 246 -9.32 -17.83 20.67
CA LEU A 246 -10.29 -16.74 20.71
C LEU A 246 -9.58 -15.39 20.73
N GLY A 247 -10.10 -14.41 20.02
CA GLY A 247 -9.53 -13.08 19.91
C GLY A 247 -9.95 -12.39 18.63
N TYR A 248 -9.12 -11.46 18.18
CA TYR A 248 -9.32 -10.77 16.91
C TYR A 248 -8.43 -11.38 15.83
N ILE A 249 -8.90 -11.30 14.60
CA ILE A 249 -8.20 -11.79 13.44
C ILE A 249 -8.40 -10.82 12.26
N LEU A 250 -7.30 -10.50 11.58
CA LEU A 250 -7.35 -9.79 10.32
C LEU A 250 -7.69 -10.78 9.21
N VAL A 251 -8.55 -10.37 8.31
CA VAL A 251 -9.06 -11.19 7.22
C VAL A 251 -8.96 -10.43 5.91
N GLY A 252 -8.40 -11.05 4.88
CA GLY A 252 -8.33 -10.49 3.55
C GLY A 252 -8.48 -11.58 2.48
N ASP A 253 -9.24 -11.31 1.43
CA ASP A 253 -9.40 -12.21 0.29
C ASP A 253 -8.43 -11.81 -0.82
N VAL A 254 -7.79 -12.80 -1.41
CA VAL A 254 -6.90 -12.62 -2.55
C VAL A 254 -7.26 -13.59 -3.66
N GLN A 255 -7.24 -13.09 -4.89
CA GLN A 255 -7.48 -13.88 -6.08
C GLN A 255 -6.20 -14.10 -6.87
N GLY A 256 -5.85 -15.35 -7.15
CA GLY A 256 -4.68 -15.71 -7.94
C GLY A 256 -3.99 -16.97 -7.46
N GLY A 257 -2.90 -17.33 -8.14
CA GLY A 257 -2.08 -18.51 -7.83
C GLY A 257 -1.21 -18.37 -6.60
N MET A 258 -0.41 -19.40 -6.31
CA MET A 258 0.41 -19.51 -5.09
C MET A 258 1.37 -18.32 -4.88
N ALA A 259 1.98 -17.80 -5.95
CA ALA A 259 2.88 -16.63 -5.85
C ALA A 259 2.11 -15.36 -5.39
N THR A 260 0.87 -15.19 -5.89
CA THR A 260 -0.01 -14.08 -5.48
C THR A 260 -0.41 -14.21 -4.02
N VAL A 261 -0.72 -15.43 -3.57
CA VAL A 261 -1.06 -15.71 -2.17
C VAL A 261 0.13 -15.45 -1.24
N ALA A 262 1.32 -15.91 -1.59
CA ALA A 262 2.53 -15.68 -0.79
C ALA A 262 2.87 -14.17 -0.67
N ALA A 263 2.70 -13.41 -1.76
CA ALA A 263 2.86 -11.96 -1.74
C ALA A 263 1.80 -11.28 -0.84
N ALA A 264 0.57 -11.79 -0.84
CA ALA A 264 -0.52 -11.27 -0.03
C ALA A 264 -0.33 -11.58 1.46
N GLU A 265 0.19 -12.75 1.83
CA GLU A 265 0.56 -13.07 3.22
C GLU A 265 1.60 -12.09 3.77
N LYS A 266 2.63 -11.78 2.98
CA LYS A 266 3.61 -10.77 3.35
C LYS A 266 2.98 -9.40 3.55
N ARG A 267 2.10 -8.97 2.65
CA ARG A 267 1.40 -7.68 2.75
C ARG A 267 0.44 -7.63 3.95
N MET A 268 -0.18 -8.75 4.32
CA MET A 268 -0.99 -8.86 5.54
C MET A 268 -0.12 -8.70 6.80
N ALA A 269 1.09 -9.26 6.81
CA ALA A 269 2.05 -9.05 7.88
C ALA A 269 2.53 -7.58 7.94
N ASP A 270 2.78 -6.95 6.78
CA ASP A 270 3.09 -5.53 6.69
C ASP A 270 1.94 -4.67 7.23
N TYR A 271 0.69 -5.01 6.89
CA TYR A 271 -0.50 -4.34 7.43
C TYR A 271 -0.55 -4.44 8.95
N ALA A 272 -0.38 -5.64 9.50
CA ALA A 272 -0.37 -5.84 10.95
C ALA A 272 0.73 -5.02 11.64
N PHE A 273 1.95 -5.04 11.09
CA PHE A 273 3.07 -4.25 11.59
C PHE A 273 2.79 -2.74 11.55
N ASP A 274 2.30 -2.23 10.42
CA ASP A 274 2.03 -0.81 10.22
C ASP A 274 0.96 -0.27 11.19
N HIS A 275 -0.04 -1.11 11.51
CA HIS A 275 -1.10 -0.80 12.45
C HIS A 275 -0.78 -1.24 13.90
N GLN A 276 0.50 -1.55 14.18
CA GLN A 276 0.99 -1.93 15.50
C GLN A 276 0.25 -3.12 16.13
N LYS A 277 -0.16 -4.09 15.30
CA LYS A 277 -0.82 -5.32 15.75
C LYS A 277 0.21 -6.41 15.98
N THR A 278 0.12 -7.11 17.11
CA THR A 278 0.98 -8.25 17.44
C THR A 278 0.25 -9.55 17.16
N ALA A 279 0.91 -10.51 16.51
CA ALA A 279 0.36 -11.83 16.25
C ALA A 279 0.58 -12.78 17.47
N PRO A 280 -0.49 -13.25 18.13
CA PRO A 280 -0.38 -14.23 19.21
C PRO A 280 -0.32 -15.67 18.70
N ALA A 281 -0.64 -15.90 17.44
CA ALA A 281 -0.73 -17.22 16.83
C ALA A 281 -0.29 -17.20 15.36
N ILE A 282 -0.10 -18.37 14.79
CA ILE A 282 0.38 -18.56 13.41
C ILE A 282 -0.70 -18.11 12.42
N PRO A 283 -0.37 -17.29 11.41
CA PRO A 283 -1.25 -16.98 10.29
C PRO A 283 -1.57 -18.24 9.47
N PHE A 284 -2.71 -18.26 8.81
CA PHE A 284 -3.12 -19.39 7.97
C PHE A 284 -3.98 -18.91 6.80
N GLN A 285 -4.08 -19.78 5.80
CA GLN A 285 -4.93 -19.59 4.63
C GLN A 285 -6.22 -20.40 4.78
N SER A 286 -7.33 -19.96 4.15
CA SER A 286 -8.50 -20.79 3.89
C SER A 286 -8.69 -20.93 2.39
N LEU A 287 -8.80 -22.18 1.92
CA LEU A 287 -8.87 -22.53 0.51
C LEU A 287 -10.34 -22.43 0.04
N ILE A 288 -10.79 -21.19 -0.25
CA ILE A 288 -12.18 -20.92 -0.63
C ILE A 288 -12.52 -21.61 -1.95
N THR A 289 -11.65 -21.47 -2.96
CA THR A 289 -11.78 -22.20 -4.22
C THR A 289 -11.17 -23.59 -4.10
N ASP A 290 -11.92 -24.61 -4.48
CA ASP A 290 -11.39 -25.97 -4.64
C ASP A 290 -10.46 -26.00 -5.87
N ARG A 291 -9.15 -26.05 -5.61
CA ARG A 291 -8.11 -25.99 -6.63
C ARG A 291 -8.00 -27.28 -7.46
N MET A 292 -8.61 -28.38 -7.02
CA MET A 292 -8.68 -29.59 -7.82
C MET A 292 -9.76 -29.52 -8.90
N GLN A 293 -10.82 -28.76 -8.65
CA GLN A 293 -11.89 -28.51 -9.59
C GLN A 293 -11.62 -27.33 -10.51
N GLU A 294 -11.11 -26.20 -9.96
CA GLU A 294 -10.76 -25.03 -10.76
C GLU A 294 -9.30 -25.11 -11.21
N LYS A 295 -9.10 -25.28 -12.52
CA LYS A 295 -7.75 -25.39 -13.12
C LYS A 295 -7.11 -24.05 -13.43
N ASP A 296 -7.91 -22.99 -13.59
CA ASP A 296 -7.41 -21.64 -13.82
C ASP A 296 -6.98 -21.00 -12.50
N THR A 297 -5.67 -20.98 -12.28
CA THR A 297 -5.08 -20.43 -11.05
C THR A 297 -5.40 -18.94 -10.82
N SER A 298 -5.74 -18.20 -11.89
CA SER A 298 -6.12 -16.79 -11.79
C SER A 298 -7.48 -16.59 -11.11
N LYS A 299 -8.29 -17.63 -11.03
CA LYS A 299 -9.62 -17.64 -10.38
C LYS A 299 -9.61 -18.15 -8.94
N TRP A 300 -8.47 -18.65 -8.46
CA TRP A 300 -8.40 -19.15 -7.10
C TRP A 300 -8.61 -18.02 -6.09
N ILE A 301 -9.57 -18.19 -5.22
CA ILE A 301 -9.82 -17.31 -4.08
C ILE A 301 -9.25 -17.99 -2.84
N THR A 302 -8.34 -17.29 -2.19
CA THR A 302 -7.73 -17.68 -0.92
C THR A 302 -8.00 -16.61 0.11
N ARG A 303 -8.52 -16.99 1.27
CA ARG A 303 -8.70 -16.07 2.39
C ARG A 303 -7.53 -16.19 3.34
N ILE A 304 -6.86 -15.06 3.60
CA ILE A 304 -5.75 -14.99 4.53
C ILE A 304 -6.28 -14.58 5.88
N TYR A 305 -5.85 -15.31 6.90
CA TYR A 305 -6.17 -15.06 8.30
C TYR A 305 -4.89 -14.73 9.08
N TYR A 306 -4.88 -13.61 9.77
CA TYR A 306 -3.75 -13.17 10.58
C TYR A 306 -4.24 -12.84 11.99
N PRO A 307 -4.05 -13.75 13.00
CA PRO A 307 -4.46 -13.50 14.37
C PRO A 307 -3.75 -12.30 14.96
N VAL A 308 -4.48 -11.44 15.71
CA VAL A 308 -3.90 -10.23 16.32
C VAL A 308 -4.39 -10.01 17.74
N LEU A 309 -3.54 -9.39 18.56
CA LEU A 309 -3.92 -8.79 19.84
C LEU A 309 -4.35 -7.33 19.61
N TYR A 310 -5.31 -6.90 20.38
CA TYR A 310 -5.77 -5.51 20.43
C TYR A 310 -5.32 -4.84 21.73
#